data_e2042bff157ac7e30d7d2b17b6bd5853
#
_entry.id   e2042bff157ac7e30d7d2b17b6bd5853
#
_cell.length_a   1.000
_cell.length_b   1.000
_cell.length_c   1.000
_cell.angle_alpha   90.00
_cell.angle_beta   90.00
_cell.angle_gamma   90.00
#
_symmetry.space_group_name_H-M   'P 1'
#
loop_
_entity.id
_entity.type
_entity.pdbx_description
1 polymer ?
#
loop_
_entity_poly.entity_id
_entity_poly.type
_entity_poly.pdbx_seq_one_letter_code
_entity_poly.pdbx_strand_id
1 'polypeptide(L)'
;MPYATVEDMVTRYGATEMLRLSSVDGVLPETVNAAPVQQAIADADAIIDSFLRKRHAVPLASVPLVIVRASCVLARYELMTGGDREPATQVKEDRRETIAWLGKVADGTVTLEGSTPIVASSSSRTQDRDRMFGVFGERGL
;
A
#
# COMPACT_ATOMS: atom_id res chain seq x y z
N MET A 1 -9.19 -9.72 0.50
CA MET A 1 -8.22 -10.40 1.39
C MET A 1 -7.26 -9.38 1.97
N PRO A 2 -6.99 -9.41 3.27
CA PRO A 2 -6.00 -8.51 3.86
C PRO A 2 -4.59 -8.86 3.35
N TYR A 3 -3.74 -7.83 3.27
CA TYR A 3 -2.34 -8.02 2.84
C TYR A 3 -1.46 -8.59 3.95
N ALA A 4 -1.82 -8.37 5.20
CA ALA A 4 -1.15 -8.95 6.35
C ALA A 4 -2.15 -9.63 7.27
N THR A 5 -1.65 -10.49 8.15
CA THR A 5 -2.44 -11.17 9.16
C THR A 5 -2.02 -10.73 10.57
N VAL A 6 -2.86 -11.04 11.57
CA VAL A 6 -2.51 -10.83 12.98
C VAL A 6 -1.22 -11.59 13.33
N GLU A 7 -1.05 -12.79 12.79
CA GLU A 7 0.14 -13.60 12.99
C GLU A 7 1.39 -12.95 12.38
N ASP A 8 1.28 -12.33 11.22
CA ASP A 8 2.39 -11.55 10.62
C ASP A 8 2.82 -10.41 11.55
N MET A 9 1.88 -9.72 12.17
CA MET A 9 2.14 -8.67 13.13
C MET A 9 2.86 -9.21 14.38
N VAL A 10 2.39 -10.32 14.93
CA VAL A 10 3.00 -10.98 16.10
C VAL A 10 4.41 -11.46 15.78
N THR A 11 4.60 -12.08 14.62
CA THR A 11 5.91 -12.58 14.20
C THR A 11 6.92 -11.44 14.03
N ARG A 12 6.47 -10.32 13.49
CA ARG A 12 7.34 -9.18 13.19
C ARG A 12 7.67 -8.33 14.40
N TYR A 13 6.71 -8.06 15.26
CA TYR A 13 6.83 -7.12 16.38
C TYR A 13 6.86 -7.78 17.76
N GLY A 14 6.56 -9.05 17.84
CA GLY A 14 6.52 -9.82 19.07
C GLY A 14 5.15 -9.81 19.76
N ALA A 15 4.88 -10.91 20.46
CA ALA A 15 3.59 -11.11 21.13
C ALA A 15 3.36 -10.04 22.23
N THR A 16 4.38 -9.69 23.00
CA THR A 16 4.26 -8.71 24.09
C THR A 16 3.83 -7.34 23.60
N GLU A 17 4.42 -6.85 22.52
CA GLU A 17 4.02 -5.57 21.93
C GLU A 17 2.59 -5.64 21.38
N MET A 18 2.25 -6.71 20.68
CA MET A 18 0.92 -6.88 20.14
C MET A 18 -0.15 -7.03 21.22
N LEU A 19 0.14 -7.66 22.33
CA LEU A 19 -0.75 -7.69 23.50
C LEU A 19 -1.04 -6.27 24.03
N ARG A 20 -0.01 -5.44 24.13
CA ARG A 20 -0.16 -4.05 24.60
C ARG A 20 -0.94 -3.20 23.63
N LEU A 21 -0.65 -3.32 22.32
CA LEU A 21 -1.30 -2.53 21.28
C LEU A 21 -2.76 -2.95 21.04
N SER A 22 -3.09 -4.19 21.26
CA SER A 22 -4.45 -4.72 21.11
C SER A 22 -5.29 -4.62 22.37
N SER A 23 -4.71 -4.12 23.48
CA SER A 23 -5.45 -3.97 24.73
C SER A 23 -6.55 -2.92 24.60
N VAL A 24 -7.71 -3.25 25.11
CA VAL A 24 -8.86 -2.34 25.25
C VAL A 24 -8.92 -1.91 26.71
N ASP A 25 -9.21 -0.64 26.98
CA ASP A 25 -9.38 -0.08 28.32
C ASP A 25 -8.15 -0.20 29.26
N GLY A 26 -6.95 -0.31 28.71
CA GLY A 26 -5.71 -0.35 29.51
C GLY A 26 -5.47 -1.65 30.24
N VAL A 27 -6.30 -2.65 30.06
CA VAL A 27 -6.12 -3.98 30.64
C VAL A 27 -5.34 -4.85 29.66
N LEU A 28 -4.21 -5.43 30.11
CA LEU A 28 -3.40 -6.33 29.30
C LEU A 28 -4.14 -7.67 29.14
N PRO A 29 -4.55 -8.06 27.91
CA PRO A 29 -5.22 -9.35 27.70
C PRO A 29 -4.22 -10.50 27.77
N GLU A 30 -4.73 -11.71 28.01
CA GLU A 30 -3.90 -12.93 27.98
C GLU A 30 -3.48 -13.31 26.54
N THR A 31 -4.33 -12.98 25.58
CA THR A 31 -4.09 -13.24 24.15
C THR A 31 -4.26 -11.97 23.36
N VAL A 32 -3.61 -11.87 22.20
CA VAL A 32 -3.75 -10.73 21.30
C VAL A 32 -5.21 -10.60 20.87
N ASN A 33 -5.80 -9.43 21.10
CA ASN A 33 -7.15 -9.15 20.63
C ASN A 33 -7.11 -8.90 19.10
N ALA A 34 -7.66 -9.82 18.36
CA ALA A 34 -7.61 -9.79 16.90
C ALA A 34 -8.40 -8.61 16.28
N ALA A 35 -9.50 -8.19 16.90
CA ALA A 35 -10.40 -7.19 16.31
C ALA A 35 -9.73 -5.84 16.04
N PRO A 36 -9.06 -5.17 17.01
CA PRO A 36 -8.38 -3.91 16.72
C PRO A 36 -7.19 -4.08 15.75
N VAL A 37 -6.49 -5.21 15.80
CA VAL A 37 -5.37 -5.49 14.88
C VAL A 37 -5.89 -5.66 13.45
N GLN A 38 -6.96 -6.41 13.26
CA GLN A 38 -7.59 -6.59 11.94
C GLN A 38 -8.11 -5.26 11.38
N GLN A 39 -8.67 -4.41 12.22
CA GLN A 39 -9.11 -3.09 11.79
C GLN A 39 -7.93 -2.23 11.34
N ALA A 40 -6.84 -2.22 12.10
CA ALA A 40 -5.63 -1.49 11.73
C ALA A 40 -5.01 -2.00 10.42
N ILE A 41 -5.02 -3.31 10.21
CA ILE A 41 -4.58 -3.92 8.95
C ILE A 41 -5.48 -3.47 7.79
N ALA A 42 -6.79 -3.46 7.98
CA ALA A 42 -7.73 -3.02 6.95
C ALA A 42 -7.52 -1.54 6.57
N ASP A 43 -7.26 -0.68 7.55
CA ASP A 43 -6.95 0.73 7.31
C ASP A 43 -5.62 0.89 6.57
N ALA A 44 -4.61 0.12 6.94
CA ALA A 44 -3.32 0.08 6.26
C ALA A 44 -3.46 -0.38 4.80
N ASP A 45 -4.23 -1.43 4.58
CA ASP A 45 -4.47 -1.98 3.23
C ASP A 45 -5.21 -0.98 2.34
N ALA A 46 -6.15 -0.22 2.89
CA ALA A 46 -6.84 0.85 2.17
C ALA A 46 -5.86 1.95 1.71
N ILE A 47 -4.89 2.30 2.56
CA ILE A 47 -3.82 3.25 2.20
C ILE A 47 -2.97 2.66 1.06
N ILE A 48 -2.54 1.42 1.19
CA ILE A 48 -1.74 0.74 0.16
C ILE A 48 -2.50 0.71 -1.17
N ASP A 49 -3.74 0.30 -1.17
CA ASP A 49 -4.58 0.25 -2.38
C ASP A 49 -4.72 1.62 -3.04
N SER A 50 -4.79 2.70 -2.25
CA SER A 50 -4.87 4.05 -2.79
C SER A 50 -3.66 4.42 -3.64
N PHE A 51 -2.46 3.95 -3.28
CA PHE A 51 -1.24 4.12 -4.06
C PHE A 51 -1.15 3.16 -5.25
N LEU A 52 -1.50 1.90 -5.04
CA LEU A 52 -1.37 0.85 -6.07
C LEU A 52 -2.38 1.00 -7.20
N ARG A 53 -3.56 1.53 -6.93
CA ARG A 53 -4.67 1.62 -7.89
C ARG A 53 -4.29 2.32 -9.20
N LYS A 54 -3.30 3.17 -9.15
CA LYS A 54 -2.84 3.90 -10.33
C LYS A 54 -2.23 2.97 -11.38
N ARG A 55 -1.55 1.90 -10.97
CA ARG A 55 -0.79 1.01 -11.86
C ARG A 55 -1.12 -0.47 -11.74
N HIS A 56 -1.80 -0.86 -10.68
CA HIS A 56 -2.09 -2.26 -10.37
C HIS A 56 -3.57 -2.46 -10.11
N ALA A 57 -4.07 -3.63 -10.48
CA ALA A 57 -5.40 -4.05 -10.07
C ALA A 57 -5.40 -4.34 -8.57
N VAL A 58 -6.33 -3.73 -7.83
CA VAL A 58 -6.45 -3.91 -6.39
C VAL A 58 -7.81 -4.50 -6.03
N PRO A 59 -7.90 -5.37 -5.02
CA PRO A 59 -6.78 -5.90 -4.21
C PRO A 59 -5.86 -6.80 -5.04
N LEU A 60 -4.58 -6.86 -4.64
CA LEU A 60 -3.60 -7.68 -5.33
C LEU A 60 -3.96 -9.17 -5.29
N ALA A 61 -3.91 -9.85 -6.41
CA ALA A 61 -4.16 -11.29 -6.49
C ALA A 61 -3.03 -12.10 -5.84
N SER A 62 -1.80 -11.63 -6.00
CA SER A 62 -0.61 -12.16 -5.34
C SER A 62 0.03 -11.04 -4.54
N VAL A 63 0.25 -11.26 -3.25
CA VAL A 63 0.78 -10.24 -2.33
C VAL A 63 2.28 -10.45 -2.13
N PRO A 64 3.15 -9.57 -2.67
CA PRO A 64 4.58 -9.64 -2.40
C PRO A 64 4.89 -9.40 -0.92
N LEU A 65 5.98 -9.97 -0.42
CA LEU A 65 6.41 -9.80 0.97
C LEU A 65 6.65 -8.33 1.33
N VAL A 66 7.06 -7.51 0.38
CA VAL A 66 7.23 -6.06 0.61
C VAL A 66 5.91 -5.36 0.91
N ILE A 67 4.81 -5.82 0.32
CA ILE A 67 3.46 -5.31 0.61
C ILE A 67 2.98 -5.80 1.97
N VAL A 68 3.23 -7.06 2.33
CA VAL A 68 2.94 -7.58 3.68
C VAL A 68 3.66 -6.73 4.73
N ARG A 69 4.94 -6.45 4.51
CA ARG A 69 5.72 -5.56 5.40
C ARG A 69 5.12 -4.16 5.47
N ALA A 70 4.77 -3.57 4.34
CA ALA A 70 4.16 -2.25 4.30
C ALA A 70 2.85 -2.20 5.09
N SER A 71 1.98 -3.20 4.92
CA SER A 71 0.73 -3.34 5.67
C SER A 71 1.00 -3.42 7.18
N CYS A 72 1.98 -4.23 7.61
CA CYS A 72 2.35 -4.35 9.02
C CYS A 72 2.88 -3.03 9.60
N VAL A 73 3.74 -2.31 8.89
CA VAL A 73 4.29 -1.02 9.33
C VAL A 73 3.19 0.02 9.50
N LEU A 74 2.31 0.13 8.54
CA LEU A 74 1.20 1.08 8.58
C LEU A 74 0.19 0.70 9.68
N ALA A 75 -0.15 -0.58 9.81
CA ALA A 75 -1.06 -1.06 10.86
C ALA A 75 -0.51 -0.81 12.26
N ARG A 76 0.80 -1.00 12.47
CA ARG A 76 1.45 -0.69 13.75
C ARG A 76 1.27 0.78 14.12
N TYR A 77 1.45 1.69 13.17
CA TYR A 77 1.22 3.11 13.39
C TYR A 77 -0.24 3.38 13.76
N GLU A 78 -1.20 2.81 13.05
CA GLU A 78 -2.63 2.98 13.33
C GLU A 78 -2.99 2.49 14.75
N LEU A 79 -2.42 1.37 15.20
CA LEU A 79 -2.62 0.86 16.56
C LEU A 79 -2.05 1.79 17.63
N MET A 80 -0.99 2.54 17.31
CA MET A 80 -0.37 3.47 18.25
C MET A 80 -1.01 4.86 18.29
N THR A 81 -1.87 5.19 17.35
CA THR A 81 -2.50 6.52 17.24
C THR A 81 -3.82 6.65 17.97
N GLY A 82 -4.24 5.63 18.72
CA GLY A 82 -5.52 5.68 19.45
C GLY A 82 -5.41 6.29 20.85
N GLY A 83 -6.37 7.14 21.22
CA GLY A 83 -6.46 7.74 22.56
C GLY A 83 -5.33 8.72 22.87
N ASP A 84 -4.81 8.69 24.10
CA ASP A 84 -3.71 9.57 24.55
C ASP A 84 -2.32 9.06 24.15
N ARG A 85 -2.25 8.09 23.28
CA ARG A 85 -0.99 7.47 22.86
C ARG A 85 -0.37 8.25 21.70
N GLU A 86 0.90 8.53 21.83
CA GLU A 86 1.71 9.07 20.73
C GLU A 86 2.64 7.97 20.20
N PRO A 87 2.67 7.75 18.88
CA PRO A 87 3.60 6.79 18.29
C PRO A 87 5.06 7.16 18.57
N ALA A 88 5.88 6.16 18.85
CA ALA A 88 7.31 6.36 18.98
C ALA A 88 7.93 6.95 17.70
N THR A 89 9.00 7.71 17.84
CA THR A 89 9.67 8.36 16.70
C THR A 89 10.03 7.35 15.59
N GLN A 90 10.54 6.18 15.95
CA GLN A 90 10.88 5.14 14.99
C GLN A 90 9.65 4.68 14.19
N VAL A 91 8.51 4.52 14.84
CA VAL A 91 7.27 4.11 14.17
C VAL A 91 6.79 5.18 13.18
N LYS A 92 6.91 6.45 13.55
CA LYS A 92 6.59 7.58 12.66
C LYS A 92 7.49 7.60 11.43
N GLU A 93 8.79 7.35 11.62
CA GLU A 93 9.76 7.30 10.53
C GLU A 93 9.55 6.10 9.62
N ASP A 94 9.32 4.92 10.18
CA ASP A 94 9.01 3.71 9.41
C ASP A 94 7.77 3.92 8.54
N ARG A 95 6.74 4.56 9.08
CA ARG A 95 5.55 4.92 8.31
C ARG A 95 5.88 5.90 7.19
N ARG A 96 6.64 6.94 7.49
CA ARG A 96 7.03 7.94 6.50
C ARG A 96 7.83 7.33 5.34
N GLU A 97 8.78 6.47 5.65
CA GLU A 97 9.57 5.74 4.64
C GLU A 97 8.70 4.81 3.81
N THR A 98 7.77 4.10 4.45
CA THR A 98 6.85 3.20 3.75
C THR A 98 5.93 3.97 2.80
N ILE A 99 5.38 5.10 3.23
CA ILE A 99 4.56 5.97 2.37
C ILE A 99 5.38 6.51 1.19
N ALA A 100 6.62 6.94 1.44
CA ALA A 100 7.51 7.40 0.38
C ALA A 100 7.82 6.29 -0.64
N TRP A 101 8.05 5.06 -0.15
CA TRP A 101 8.25 3.90 -1.01
C TRP A 101 6.99 3.57 -1.83
N LEU A 102 5.80 3.61 -1.23
CA LEU A 102 4.54 3.42 -1.94
C LEU A 102 4.35 4.48 -3.04
N GLY A 103 4.75 5.71 -2.79
CA GLY A 103 4.77 6.77 -3.80
C GLY A 103 5.65 6.40 -5.01
N LYS A 104 6.81 5.81 -4.78
CA LYS A 104 7.69 5.32 -5.85
C LYS A 104 7.10 4.15 -6.63
N VAL A 105 6.36 3.28 -5.96
CA VAL A 105 5.61 2.20 -6.63
C VAL A 105 4.50 2.81 -7.49
N ALA A 106 3.77 3.78 -6.98
CA ALA A 106 2.71 4.47 -7.71
C ALA A 106 3.23 5.19 -8.96
N ASP A 107 4.43 5.76 -8.88
CA ASP A 107 5.08 6.46 -10.01
C ASP A 107 5.73 5.50 -11.01
N GLY A 108 5.88 4.22 -10.66
CA GLY A 108 6.54 3.23 -11.49
C GLY A 108 8.05 3.20 -11.37
N THR A 109 8.64 3.98 -10.46
CA THR A 109 10.08 3.95 -10.16
C THR A 109 10.50 2.62 -9.56
N VAL A 110 9.61 2.03 -8.74
CA VAL A 110 9.76 0.70 -8.16
C VAL A 110 8.67 -0.21 -8.72
N THR A 111 9.05 -1.38 -9.21
CA THR A 111 8.12 -2.39 -9.69
C THR A 111 7.88 -3.47 -8.65
N LEU A 112 6.64 -3.96 -8.58
CA LEU A 112 6.28 -5.06 -7.70
C LEU A 112 6.39 -6.39 -8.44
N GLU A 113 7.05 -7.36 -7.85
CA GLU A 113 7.10 -8.71 -8.37
C GLU A 113 5.73 -9.39 -8.24
N GLY A 114 5.34 -10.12 -9.28
CA GLY A 114 4.11 -10.92 -9.27
C GLY A 114 2.81 -10.13 -9.36
N SER A 115 2.85 -8.81 -9.51
CA SER A 115 1.66 -8.01 -9.76
C SER A 115 1.45 -7.81 -11.26
N THR A 116 0.20 -7.87 -11.69
CA THR A 116 -0.17 -7.56 -13.07
C THR A 116 -0.35 -6.05 -13.18
N PRO A 117 0.49 -5.33 -13.92
CA PRO A 117 0.27 -3.92 -14.15
C PRO A 117 -1.01 -3.73 -14.96
N ILE A 118 -1.77 -2.70 -14.64
CA ILE A 118 -2.85 -2.26 -15.52
C ILE A 118 -2.19 -1.70 -16.77
N VAL A 119 -2.32 -2.41 -17.86
CA VAL A 119 -1.91 -1.88 -19.15
C VAL A 119 -2.89 -0.76 -19.49
N ALA A 120 -2.43 0.48 -19.28
CA ALA A 120 -3.14 1.59 -19.90
C ALA A 120 -3.10 1.36 -21.39
N SER A 121 -4.24 1.05 -21.98
CA SER A 121 -4.37 1.04 -23.42
C SER A 121 -4.19 2.47 -23.90
N SER A 122 -2.96 2.84 -24.15
CA SER A 122 -2.67 4.05 -24.90
C SER A 122 -3.08 3.77 -26.33
N SER A 123 -4.33 4.01 -26.61
CA SER A 123 -4.75 4.14 -27.99
C SER A 123 -4.11 5.41 -28.54
N SER A 124 -2.91 5.28 -29.02
CA SER A 124 -2.26 6.38 -29.74
C SER A 124 -3.01 6.57 -31.06
N ARG A 125 -4.00 7.40 -31.03
CA ARG A 125 -4.72 7.84 -32.24
C ARG A 125 -4.03 8.99 -32.95
N THR A 126 -2.79 9.23 -32.63
CA THR A 126 -2.06 10.38 -33.14
C THR A 126 -1.47 10.17 -34.51
N GLN A 127 -1.61 8.99 -35.07
CA GLN A 127 -0.94 8.67 -36.34
C GLN A 127 -1.66 9.13 -37.59
N ASP A 128 -2.94 9.44 -37.51
CA ASP A 128 -3.69 9.81 -38.68
C ASP A 128 -3.47 11.25 -39.17
N ARG A 129 -2.90 12.08 -38.29
CA ARG A 129 -2.67 13.49 -38.66
C ARG A 129 -1.47 13.69 -39.57
N ASP A 130 -0.45 12.88 -39.43
CA ASP A 130 0.76 13.02 -40.24
C ASP A 130 0.51 12.68 -41.72
N ARG A 131 -0.44 11.83 -42.00
CA ARG A 131 -0.78 11.46 -43.35
C ARG A 131 -1.51 12.57 -44.11
N MET A 132 -2.26 13.39 -43.42
CA MET A 132 -2.97 14.50 -44.05
C MET A 132 -2.03 15.60 -44.53
N PHE A 133 -0.94 15.83 -43.82
CA PHE A 133 0.08 16.80 -44.23
C PHE A 133 0.87 16.39 -45.44
N GLY A 134 1.17 15.11 -45.60
CA GLY A 134 1.84 14.60 -46.78
C GLY A 134 1.02 14.81 -48.07
N VAL A 135 -0.28 14.66 -48.00
CA VAL A 135 -1.19 14.87 -49.14
C VAL A 135 -1.25 16.35 -49.53
N PHE A 136 -1.25 17.25 -48.58
CA PHE A 136 -1.24 18.69 -48.88
C PHE A 136 0.08 19.18 -49.45
N GLY A 137 1.19 18.58 -49.08
CA GLY A 137 2.50 18.91 -49.65
C GLY A 137 2.60 18.62 -51.12
N GLU A 138 1.93 17.59 -51.62
CA GLU A 138 1.90 17.23 -53.02
C GLU A 138 1.08 18.18 -53.86
N ARG A 139 0.09 18.83 -53.30
CA ARG A 139 -0.76 19.79 -53.97
C ARG A 139 -0.17 21.18 -54.04
N GLY A 140 0.89 21.42 -53.36
CA GLY A 140 1.59 22.69 -53.37
C GLY A 140 2.35 22.98 -54.67
N LEU A 141 2.00 22.30 -55.68
CA LEU A 141 2.56 22.54 -57.02
C LEU A 141 2.02 23.78 -57.66
#